data_21cab2c4ef8e515abd1a0fb7b24904a3
#
_entry.id   21cab2c4ef8e515abd1a0fb7b24904a3
#
_cell.length_a   1.000
_cell.length_b   1.000
_cell.length_c   1.000
_cell.angle_alpha   90.00
_cell.angle_beta   90.00
_cell.angle_gamma   90.00
#
_symmetry.space_group_name_H-M   'P 1'
#
loop_
_entity.id
_entity.type
_entity.pdbx_description
1 polymer ?
#
loop_
_entity_poly.entity_id
_entity_poly.type
_entity_poly.pdbx_seq_one_letter_code
_entity_poly.pdbx_strand_id
1 'polypeptide(L)'
;GQQSAGRGQYDRSFLSPHGGLYFSLIVCPALQQHEVAMVTLAAGLGCRDALLERCGLTTQIKWPNDLYCSKKKIAGILSEYCMPIEPNAQAFVIVGVGLNVNSRISDFPSELRDVVSTVRECSGQDQNMAALLWTSVAGISRRIDQLVADRATFLAQWQEADYLSGLRIQHLMRDTTLGAGIAVGIDA
;
A
#
# COMPACT_ATOMS: atom_id res chain seq x y z
N GLY A 1 3.26 16.91 -1.01
CA GLY A 1 2.90 17.24 -2.39
C GLY A 1 1.40 17.28 -2.61
N GLN A 2 1.01 17.39 -3.88
CA GLN A 2 -0.37 17.33 -4.38
C GLN A 2 -0.31 16.72 -5.79
N GLN A 3 -1.32 15.95 -6.17
CA GLN A 3 -1.47 15.47 -7.56
C GLN A 3 -2.85 15.89 -8.10
N SER A 4 -2.89 16.28 -9.37
CA SER A 4 -4.13 16.62 -10.08
C SER A 4 -4.78 15.40 -10.76
N ALA A 5 -4.01 14.34 -11.00
CA ALA A 5 -4.44 13.13 -11.70
C ALA A 5 -3.85 11.86 -11.02
N GLY A 6 -4.02 11.74 -9.70
CA GLY A 6 -3.61 10.55 -8.97
C GLY A 6 -4.40 9.32 -9.44
N ARG A 7 -3.71 8.20 -9.68
CA ARG A 7 -4.31 6.96 -10.15
C ARG A 7 -4.37 5.89 -9.07
N GLY A 8 -5.47 5.17 -9.01
CA GLY A 8 -5.66 3.97 -8.22
C GLY A 8 -5.90 2.74 -9.11
N GLN A 9 -6.23 1.61 -8.52
CA GLN A 9 -6.56 0.39 -9.27
C GLN A 9 -7.86 0.56 -10.08
N TYR A 10 -7.94 -0.14 -11.21
CA TYR A 10 -9.14 -0.19 -12.09
C TYR A 10 -9.61 1.20 -12.53
N ASP A 11 -8.68 2.06 -12.95
CA ASP A 11 -8.93 3.43 -13.42
C ASP A 11 -9.63 4.35 -12.40
N ARG A 12 -9.67 3.95 -11.13
CA ARG A 12 -10.16 4.83 -10.07
C ARG A 12 -9.18 5.96 -9.82
N SER A 13 -9.71 7.15 -9.57
CA SER A 13 -8.86 8.26 -9.12
C SER A 13 -8.40 8.04 -7.67
N PHE A 14 -7.14 8.35 -7.38
CA PHE A 14 -6.62 8.47 -6.02
C PHE A 14 -6.55 9.95 -5.66
N LEU A 15 -7.37 10.36 -4.70
CA LEU A 15 -7.40 11.75 -4.26
C LEU A 15 -6.10 12.08 -3.52
N SER A 16 -5.40 13.11 -4.01
CA SER A 16 -4.04 13.46 -3.58
C SER A 16 -3.97 14.92 -3.14
N PRO A 17 -4.61 15.31 -2.00
CA PRO A 17 -4.61 16.69 -1.52
C PRO A 17 -3.23 17.12 -1.05
N HIS A 18 -3.04 18.42 -0.84
CA HIS A 18 -1.82 18.95 -0.25
C HIS A 18 -1.54 18.30 1.13
N GLY A 19 -0.28 18.09 1.45
CA GLY A 19 0.12 17.45 2.72
C GLY A 19 0.27 15.91 2.65
N GLY A 20 -0.13 15.28 1.54
CA GLY A 20 0.15 13.87 1.31
C GLY A 20 1.57 13.61 0.81
N LEU A 21 2.04 12.40 0.97
CA LEU A 21 3.30 11.87 0.45
C LEU A 21 3.01 10.95 -0.73
N TYR A 22 3.34 11.41 -1.94
CA TYR A 22 3.10 10.69 -3.19
C TYR A 22 4.43 10.50 -3.89
N PHE A 23 4.79 9.24 -4.16
CA PHE A 23 6.05 8.90 -4.82
C PHE A 23 5.91 7.60 -5.60
N SER A 24 6.84 7.37 -6.52
CA SER A 24 6.97 6.10 -7.22
C SER A 24 8.41 5.60 -7.14
N LEU A 25 8.55 4.28 -7.03
CA LEU A 25 9.82 3.57 -7.08
C LEU A 25 9.85 2.70 -8.32
N ILE A 26 11.00 2.61 -8.97
CA ILE A 26 11.26 1.61 -9.99
C ILE A 26 12.11 0.52 -9.34
N VAL A 27 11.63 -0.72 -9.39
CA VAL A 27 12.31 -1.87 -8.82
C VAL A 27 12.42 -2.98 -9.86
N CYS A 28 13.52 -3.73 -9.81
CA CYS A 28 13.78 -4.85 -10.71
C CYS A 28 13.99 -6.14 -9.87
N PRO A 29 12.94 -6.65 -9.18
CA PRO A 29 13.09 -7.83 -8.37
C PRO A 29 13.26 -9.08 -9.25
N ALA A 30 13.97 -10.09 -8.74
CA ALA A 30 14.11 -11.40 -9.40
C ALA A 30 12.82 -12.21 -9.22
N LEU A 31 11.71 -11.72 -9.75
CA LEU A 31 10.37 -12.31 -9.69
C LEU A 31 9.80 -12.53 -11.09
N GLN A 32 8.94 -13.53 -11.21
CA GLN A 32 8.19 -13.76 -12.45
C GLN A 32 7.02 -12.78 -12.57
N GLN A 33 6.53 -12.55 -13.80
CA GLN A 33 5.43 -11.61 -14.06
C GLN A 33 4.19 -11.86 -13.20
N HIS A 34 3.82 -13.13 -12.99
CA HIS A 34 2.65 -13.49 -12.17
C HIS A 34 2.83 -13.21 -10.68
N GLU A 35 4.06 -13.00 -10.22
CA GLU A 35 4.39 -12.70 -8.83
C GLU A 35 4.40 -11.19 -8.51
N VAL A 36 4.18 -10.33 -9.52
CA VAL A 36 4.23 -8.86 -9.34
C VAL A 36 3.26 -8.35 -8.29
N ALA A 37 2.11 -9.01 -8.13
CA ALA A 37 1.17 -8.69 -7.06
C ALA A 37 1.81 -8.74 -5.67
N MET A 38 2.79 -9.64 -5.47
CA MET A 38 3.54 -9.76 -4.22
C MET A 38 4.39 -8.52 -3.92
N VAL A 39 4.85 -7.81 -4.95
CA VAL A 39 5.58 -6.52 -4.77
C VAL A 39 4.69 -5.47 -4.12
N THR A 40 3.39 -5.45 -4.45
CA THR A 40 2.42 -4.57 -3.78
C THR A 40 2.31 -4.88 -2.29
N LEU A 41 2.30 -6.17 -1.93
CA LEU A 41 2.25 -6.62 -0.53
C LEU A 41 3.55 -6.27 0.22
N ALA A 42 4.70 -6.43 -0.44
CA ALA A 42 6.00 -6.03 0.11
C ALA A 42 6.08 -4.51 0.35
N ALA A 43 5.57 -3.72 -0.58
CA ALA A 43 5.48 -2.28 -0.42
C ALA A 43 4.55 -1.89 0.74
N GLY A 44 3.44 -2.60 0.92
CA GLY A 44 2.54 -2.44 2.07
C GLY A 44 3.24 -2.67 3.40
N LEU A 45 3.97 -3.79 3.54
CA LEU A 45 4.76 -4.07 4.73
C LEU A 45 5.86 -3.02 4.96
N GLY A 46 6.57 -2.60 3.91
CA GLY A 46 7.61 -1.58 4.02
C GLY A 46 7.09 -0.23 4.50
N CYS A 47 5.93 0.20 4.00
CA CYS A 47 5.25 1.41 4.46
C CYS A 47 4.75 1.27 5.91
N ARG A 48 4.20 0.10 6.28
CA ARG A 48 3.79 -0.22 7.66
C ARG A 48 4.96 -0.11 8.63
N ASP A 49 6.10 -0.70 8.28
CA ASP A 49 7.32 -0.63 9.09
C ASP A 49 7.77 0.83 9.29
N ALA A 50 7.78 1.63 8.22
CA ALA A 50 8.13 3.04 8.28
C ALA A 50 7.19 3.86 9.17
N LEU A 51 5.89 3.58 9.11
CA LEU A 51 4.90 4.25 9.96
C LEU A 51 5.06 3.87 11.44
N LEU A 52 5.39 2.63 11.73
CA LEU A 52 5.69 2.20 13.09
C LEU A 52 6.97 2.88 13.61
N GLU A 53 8.05 2.85 12.82
CA GLU A 53 9.35 3.40 13.20
C GLU A 53 9.32 4.93 13.39
N ARG A 54 8.67 5.65 12.47
CA ARG A 54 8.72 7.12 12.44
C ARG A 54 7.59 7.81 13.17
N CYS A 55 6.44 7.16 13.24
CA CYS A 55 5.21 7.77 13.76
C CYS A 55 4.63 7.02 14.96
N GLY A 56 5.21 5.86 15.35
CA GLY A 56 4.68 5.01 16.41
C GLY A 56 3.30 4.39 16.08
N LEU A 57 2.92 4.36 14.81
CA LEU A 57 1.60 3.91 14.40
C LEU A 57 1.60 2.44 13.99
N THR A 58 0.80 1.65 14.68
CA THR A 58 0.47 0.29 14.25
C THR A 58 -0.62 0.36 13.18
N THR A 59 -0.30 -0.12 11.99
CA THR A 59 -1.22 -0.15 10.85
C THR A 59 -1.43 -1.56 10.35
N GLN A 60 -2.52 -1.78 9.62
CA GLN A 60 -2.87 -3.07 9.02
C GLN A 60 -2.98 -2.93 7.51
N ILE A 61 -2.77 -4.02 6.80
CA ILE A 61 -2.85 -4.06 5.34
C ILE A 61 -4.19 -4.67 4.96
N LYS A 62 -5.04 -3.90 4.30
CA LYS A 62 -6.24 -4.43 3.67
C LYS A 62 -5.91 -4.86 2.25
N TRP A 63 -5.95 -6.17 2.02
CA TRP A 63 -5.73 -6.74 0.70
C TRP A 63 -6.63 -6.06 -0.35
N PRO A 64 -6.15 -5.77 -1.59
CA PRO A 64 -4.80 -6.13 -2.06
C PRO A 64 -3.73 -5.04 -1.82
N ASN A 65 -4.07 -3.80 -1.48
CA ASN A 65 -3.17 -2.68 -1.71
C ASN A 65 -3.34 -1.46 -0.79
N ASP A 66 -4.12 -1.56 0.27
CA ASP A 66 -4.45 -0.42 1.12
C ASP A 66 -3.88 -0.57 2.53
N LEU A 67 -3.38 0.53 3.13
CA LEU A 67 -3.05 0.58 4.56
C LEU A 67 -4.17 1.24 5.35
N TYR A 68 -4.45 0.65 6.49
CA TYR A 68 -5.48 1.07 7.43
C TYR A 68 -4.90 1.41 8.80
N CYS A 69 -5.36 2.51 9.37
CA CYS A 69 -5.15 2.89 10.76
C CYS A 69 -6.53 3.16 11.38
N SER A 70 -6.80 2.59 12.55
CA SER A 70 -8.10 2.76 13.23
C SER A 70 -9.32 2.52 12.33
N LYS A 71 -9.26 1.47 11.51
CA LYS A 71 -10.31 1.06 10.54
C LYS A 71 -10.55 2.02 9.38
N LYS A 72 -9.71 3.03 9.19
CA LYS A 72 -9.79 3.99 8.08
C LYS A 72 -8.55 3.87 7.19
N LYS A 73 -8.74 4.05 5.89
CA LYS A 73 -7.66 4.02 4.90
C LYS A 73 -6.75 5.25 5.04
N ILE A 74 -5.45 5.02 5.17
CA ILE A 74 -4.43 6.09 5.20
C ILE A 74 -3.49 6.05 4.00
N ALA A 75 -3.43 4.92 3.27
CA ALA A 75 -2.59 4.81 2.08
C ALA A 75 -3.19 3.86 1.05
N GLY A 76 -2.78 4.06 -0.21
CA GLY A 76 -2.98 3.13 -1.30
C GLY A 76 -1.66 2.91 -2.05
N ILE A 77 -1.46 1.68 -2.55
CA ILE A 77 -0.27 1.27 -3.28
C ILE A 77 -0.72 0.71 -4.63
N LEU A 78 -0.02 1.07 -5.69
CA LEU A 78 -0.27 0.59 -7.04
C LEU A 78 1.03 0.08 -7.64
N SER A 79 1.08 -1.19 -8.03
CA SER A 79 2.24 -1.74 -8.73
C SER A 79 1.87 -2.05 -10.18
N GLU A 80 2.70 -1.58 -11.11
CA GLU A 80 2.53 -1.75 -12.55
C GLU A 80 3.76 -2.47 -13.11
N TYR A 81 3.55 -3.61 -13.76
CA TYR A 81 4.62 -4.34 -14.44
C TYR A 81 4.89 -3.73 -15.81
N CYS A 82 6.15 -3.47 -16.08
CA CYS A 82 6.59 -2.86 -17.33
C CYS A 82 7.55 -3.79 -18.06
N MET A 83 7.18 -4.17 -19.30
CA MET A 83 8.06 -4.85 -20.25
C MET A 83 8.74 -3.80 -21.10
N PRO A 84 10.08 -3.79 -21.18
CA PRO A 84 10.77 -2.90 -22.10
C PRO A 84 10.51 -3.33 -23.55
N ILE A 85 10.52 -2.36 -24.45
CA ILE A 85 10.36 -2.59 -25.89
C ILE A 85 11.67 -3.13 -26.50
N GLU A 86 12.79 -2.78 -25.89
CA GLU A 86 14.12 -3.16 -26.39
C GLU A 86 14.41 -4.63 -26.11
N PRO A 87 14.94 -5.39 -27.11
CA PRO A 87 15.38 -6.77 -26.90
C PRO A 87 16.47 -6.82 -25.82
N ASN A 88 16.34 -7.75 -24.86
CA ASN A 88 17.25 -7.96 -23.73
C ASN A 88 17.24 -6.90 -22.61
N ALA A 89 16.39 -5.89 -22.64
CA ALA A 89 16.22 -5.01 -21.51
C ALA A 89 15.43 -5.71 -20.38
N GLN A 90 15.81 -5.44 -19.15
CA GLN A 90 15.20 -6.06 -17.97
C GLN A 90 13.80 -5.49 -17.71
N ALA A 91 12.82 -6.36 -17.49
CA ALA A 91 11.50 -5.95 -17.01
C ALA A 91 11.61 -5.32 -15.61
N PHE A 92 10.72 -4.39 -15.32
CA PHE A 92 10.72 -3.69 -14.04
C PHE A 92 9.29 -3.47 -13.53
N VAL A 93 9.17 -3.13 -12.26
CA VAL A 93 7.90 -2.80 -11.62
C VAL A 93 7.95 -1.34 -11.16
N ILE A 94 6.92 -0.58 -11.50
CA ILE A 94 6.70 0.76 -10.93
C ILE A 94 5.79 0.58 -9.73
N VAL A 95 6.27 0.96 -8.54
CA VAL A 95 5.50 0.92 -7.29
C VAL A 95 5.11 2.34 -6.93
N GLY A 96 3.85 2.70 -7.19
CA GLY A 96 3.27 3.97 -6.77
C GLY A 96 2.73 3.88 -5.34
N VAL A 97 3.08 4.83 -4.50
CA VAL A 97 2.61 4.94 -3.10
C VAL A 97 1.95 6.29 -2.89
N GLY A 98 0.70 6.25 -2.45
CA GLY A 98 -0.04 7.43 -1.99
C GLY A 98 -0.35 7.30 -0.49
N LEU A 99 0.26 8.16 0.33
CA LEU A 99 0.11 8.16 1.79
C LEU A 99 -0.47 9.50 2.24
N ASN A 100 -1.61 9.47 2.92
CA ASN A 100 -2.24 10.63 3.53
C ASN A 100 -1.47 10.98 4.81
N VAL A 101 -0.57 11.96 4.77
CA VAL A 101 0.33 12.24 5.91
C VAL A 101 -0.19 13.42 6.73
N ASN A 102 0.08 14.65 6.27
CA ASN A 102 -0.24 15.90 6.98
C ASN A 102 -1.47 16.62 6.41
N SER A 103 -2.19 16.00 5.46
CA SER A 103 -3.46 16.52 4.98
C SER A 103 -4.48 16.56 6.12
N ARG A 104 -5.39 17.50 6.08
CA ARG A 104 -6.52 17.56 7.03
C ARG A 104 -7.67 16.74 6.49
N ILE A 105 -8.48 16.15 7.38
CA ILE A 105 -9.66 15.40 6.95
C ILE A 105 -10.66 16.28 6.19
N SER A 106 -10.68 17.59 6.46
CA SER A 106 -11.48 18.58 5.73
C SER A 106 -11.08 18.75 4.27
N ASP A 107 -9.84 18.38 3.90
CA ASP A 107 -9.33 18.45 2.52
C ASP A 107 -9.92 17.35 1.62
N PHE A 108 -10.59 16.37 2.23
CA PHE A 108 -11.27 15.28 1.54
C PHE A 108 -12.76 15.59 1.38
N PRO A 109 -13.40 15.16 0.27
CA PRO A 109 -14.84 15.21 0.08
C PRO A 109 -15.59 14.58 1.27
N SER A 110 -16.76 15.11 1.59
CA SER A 110 -17.56 14.67 2.75
C SER A 110 -17.80 13.18 2.78
N GLU A 111 -18.09 12.58 1.62
CA GLU A 111 -18.37 11.16 1.43
C GLU A 111 -17.16 10.24 1.72
N LEU A 112 -15.94 10.77 1.72
CA LEU A 112 -14.74 10.02 2.03
C LEU A 112 -14.27 10.15 3.49
N ARG A 113 -14.73 11.15 4.23
CA ARG A 113 -14.21 11.47 5.59
C ARG A 113 -14.46 10.37 6.61
N ASP A 114 -15.46 9.51 6.36
CA ASP A 114 -15.76 8.38 7.23
C ASP A 114 -14.92 7.14 6.93
N VAL A 115 -14.33 7.05 5.73
CA VAL A 115 -13.57 5.88 5.28
C VAL A 115 -12.07 6.13 5.12
N VAL A 116 -11.62 7.41 5.09
CA VAL A 116 -10.21 7.78 5.04
C VAL A 116 -9.76 8.42 6.35
N SER A 117 -8.45 8.34 6.61
CA SER A 117 -7.77 9.09 7.67
C SER A 117 -6.41 9.55 7.17
N THR A 118 -5.66 10.22 8.03
CA THR A 118 -4.30 10.67 7.77
C THR A 118 -3.37 10.24 8.90
N VAL A 119 -2.06 10.19 8.63
CA VAL A 119 -1.06 9.90 9.67
C VAL A 119 -1.14 10.94 10.79
N ARG A 120 -1.36 12.22 10.42
CA ARG A 120 -1.59 13.31 11.36
C ARG A 120 -2.77 13.03 12.30
N GLU A 121 -3.93 12.63 11.76
CA GLU A 121 -5.13 12.33 12.58
C GLU A 121 -4.88 11.13 13.51
N CYS A 122 -4.15 10.10 13.03
CA CYS A 122 -3.84 8.91 13.83
C CYS A 122 -2.78 9.15 14.91
N SER A 123 -1.79 10.02 14.65
CA SER A 123 -0.66 10.30 15.55
C SER A 123 -0.86 11.55 16.42
N GLY A 124 -1.82 12.40 16.06
CA GLY A 124 -2.08 13.69 16.74
C GLY A 124 -1.08 14.80 16.39
N GLN A 125 -0.16 14.59 15.44
CA GLN A 125 0.88 15.57 15.10
C GLN A 125 1.32 15.50 13.65
N ASP A 126 1.89 16.60 13.16
CA ASP A 126 2.50 16.64 11.83
C ASP A 126 3.78 15.81 11.78
N GLN A 127 4.02 15.18 10.64
CA GLN A 127 5.16 14.29 10.43
C GLN A 127 6.22 14.93 9.54
N ASN A 128 7.47 14.56 9.76
CA ASN A 128 8.57 14.91 8.86
C ASN A 128 8.47 14.09 7.57
N MET A 129 7.98 14.73 6.51
CA MET A 129 7.72 14.11 5.20
C MET A 129 8.98 13.51 4.56
N ALA A 130 10.13 14.20 4.68
CA ALA A 130 11.39 13.72 4.10
C ALA A 130 11.88 12.45 4.84
N ALA A 131 11.87 12.47 6.17
CA ALA A 131 12.25 11.32 6.96
C ALA A 131 11.33 10.12 6.70
N LEU A 132 10.01 10.35 6.63
CA LEU A 132 9.05 9.29 6.33
C LEU A 132 9.24 8.72 4.93
N LEU A 133 9.52 9.57 3.92
CA LEU A 133 9.84 9.12 2.57
C LEU A 133 11.05 8.16 2.57
N TRP A 134 12.17 8.58 3.15
CA TRP A 134 13.39 7.77 3.17
C TRP A 134 13.21 6.44 3.91
N THR A 135 12.54 6.46 5.05
CA THR A 135 12.26 5.24 5.81
C THR A 135 11.30 4.31 5.03
N SER A 136 10.31 4.88 4.31
CA SER A 136 9.39 4.09 3.47
C SER A 136 10.14 3.44 2.29
N VAL A 137 10.99 4.19 1.59
CA VAL A 137 11.79 3.66 0.48
C VAL A 137 12.70 2.52 0.96
N ALA A 138 13.44 2.73 2.06
CA ALA A 138 14.30 1.71 2.64
C ALA A 138 13.51 0.47 3.11
N GLY A 139 12.35 0.70 3.73
CA GLY A 139 11.45 -0.37 4.17
C GLY A 139 10.92 -1.20 3.01
N ILE A 140 10.46 -0.55 1.95
CA ILE A 140 9.96 -1.22 0.74
C ILE A 140 11.07 -2.07 0.10
N SER A 141 12.28 -1.52 -0.09
CA SER A 141 13.41 -2.26 -0.67
C SER A 141 13.72 -3.51 0.16
N ARG A 142 13.86 -3.36 1.48
CA ARG A 142 14.14 -4.47 2.39
C ARG A 142 13.05 -5.56 2.33
N ARG A 143 11.78 -5.18 2.22
CA ARG A 143 10.67 -6.15 2.14
C ARG A 143 10.60 -6.86 0.79
N ILE A 144 10.98 -6.21 -0.29
CA ILE A 144 11.15 -6.85 -1.61
C ILE A 144 12.31 -7.86 -1.57
N ASP A 145 13.45 -7.50 -0.98
CA ASP A 145 14.59 -8.40 -0.82
C ASP A 145 14.20 -9.61 0.03
N GLN A 146 13.45 -9.42 1.12
CA GLN A 146 12.94 -10.50 1.96
C GLN A 146 11.97 -11.41 1.20
N LEU A 147 11.05 -10.85 0.40
CA LEU A 147 10.13 -11.62 -0.43
C LEU A 147 10.88 -12.58 -1.37
N VAL A 148 11.98 -12.11 -1.97
CA VAL A 148 12.81 -12.91 -2.88
C VAL A 148 13.62 -13.96 -2.12
N ALA A 149 14.19 -13.61 -0.96
CA ALA A 149 15.10 -14.46 -0.21
C ALA A 149 14.37 -15.49 0.67
N ASP A 150 13.26 -15.12 1.30
CA ASP A 150 12.52 -15.96 2.25
C ASP A 150 11.02 -15.65 2.20
N ARG A 151 10.37 -16.22 1.20
CA ARG A 151 8.93 -16.04 0.97
C ARG A 151 8.07 -16.51 2.14
N ALA A 152 8.45 -17.60 2.80
CA ALA A 152 7.65 -18.17 3.89
C ALA A 152 7.57 -17.20 5.08
N THR A 153 8.71 -16.67 5.52
CA THR A 153 8.77 -15.66 6.58
C THR A 153 8.05 -14.36 6.15
N PHE A 154 8.19 -13.95 4.89
CA PHE A 154 7.49 -12.79 4.36
C PHE A 154 5.96 -12.95 4.47
N LEU A 155 5.41 -14.08 4.01
CA LEU A 155 3.97 -14.37 4.07
C LEU A 155 3.44 -14.43 5.50
N ALA A 156 4.18 -15.06 6.43
CA ALA A 156 3.81 -15.10 7.83
C ALA A 156 3.69 -13.69 8.43
N GLN A 157 4.66 -12.81 8.15
CA GLN A 157 4.65 -11.42 8.63
C GLN A 157 3.56 -10.58 7.97
N TRP A 158 3.26 -10.86 6.69
CA TRP A 158 2.15 -10.22 6.01
C TRP A 158 0.80 -10.62 6.64
N GLN A 159 0.63 -11.90 6.94
CA GLN A 159 -0.60 -12.41 7.57
C GLN A 159 -0.86 -11.81 8.96
N GLU A 160 0.18 -11.54 9.74
CA GLU A 160 0.07 -10.82 11.01
C GLU A 160 -0.44 -9.38 10.84
N ALA A 161 -0.17 -8.79 9.67
CA ALA A 161 -0.59 -7.43 9.33
C ALA A 161 -1.95 -7.37 8.61
N ASP A 162 -2.54 -8.51 8.25
CA ASP A 162 -3.77 -8.59 7.45
C ASP A 162 -4.97 -8.00 8.21
N TYR A 163 -5.55 -6.94 7.64
CA TYR A 163 -6.77 -6.31 8.17
C TYR A 163 -8.01 -7.21 8.05
N LEU A 164 -8.05 -8.08 7.06
CA LEU A 164 -9.22 -8.93 6.77
C LEU A 164 -9.23 -10.23 7.56
N SER A 165 -8.11 -10.63 8.14
CA SER A 165 -7.99 -11.90 8.86
C SER A 165 -9.09 -12.07 9.92
N GLY A 166 -9.81 -13.18 9.84
CA GLY A 166 -10.93 -13.51 10.74
C GLY A 166 -12.24 -12.77 10.45
N LEU A 167 -12.26 -11.81 9.51
CA LEU A 167 -13.48 -11.09 9.17
C LEU A 167 -14.34 -11.87 8.18
N ARG A 168 -15.67 -11.75 8.34
CA ARG A 168 -16.61 -12.20 7.31
C ARG A 168 -16.60 -11.21 6.15
N ILE A 169 -16.22 -11.68 4.97
CA ILE A 169 -16.10 -10.88 3.75
C ILE A 169 -17.03 -11.39 2.65
N GLN A 170 -17.35 -10.51 1.71
CA GLN A 170 -17.98 -10.85 0.45
C GLN A 170 -17.00 -10.54 -0.68
N HIS A 171 -16.84 -11.49 -1.60
CA HIS A 171 -16.06 -11.28 -2.82
C HIS A 171 -17.00 -10.77 -3.91
N LEU A 172 -16.72 -9.57 -4.38
CA LEU A 172 -17.47 -8.91 -5.45
C LEU A 172 -16.60 -8.80 -6.70
N MET A 173 -17.14 -9.16 -7.85
CA MET A 173 -16.57 -8.87 -9.14
C MET A 173 -17.60 -8.11 -9.99
N ARG A 174 -17.28 -6.86 -10.38
CA ARG A 174 -18.17 -6.01 -11.18
C ARG A 174 -19.60 -5.96 -10.62
N ASP A 175 -19.71 -5.68 -9.31
CA ASP A 175 -20.98 -5.59 -8.57
C ASP A 175 -21.77 -6.92 -8.44
N THR A 176 -21.18 -8.03 -8.84
CA THR A 176 -21.76 -9.35 -8.64
C THR A 176 -21.08 -10.04 -7.48
N THR A 177 -21.85 -10.49 -6.48
CA THR A 177 -21.33 -11.29 -5.37
C THR A 177 -20.95 -12.67 -5.88
N LEU A 178 -19.65 -13.02 -5.85
CA LEU A 178 -19.12 -14.33 -6.22
C LEU A 178 -19.12 -15.32 -5.06
N GLY A 179 -19.17 -14.83 -3.83
CA GLY A 179 -19.19 -15.66 -2.64
C GLY A 179 -19.02 -14.84 -1.36
N ALA A 180 -19.23 -15.51 -0.24
CA ALA A 180 -18.99 -14.95 1.09
C ALA A 180 -18.30 -16.00 1.95
N GLY A 181 -17.42 -15.57 2.86
CA GLY A 181 -16.66 -16.46 3.73
C GLY A 181 -15.93 -15.70 4.83
N ILE A 182 -15.14 -16.43 5.61
CA ILE A 182 -14.20 -15.87 6.57
C ILE A 182 -12.85 -15.75 5.87
N ALA A 183 -12.21 -14.57 5.92
CA ALA A 183 -10.87 -14.40 5.41
C ALA A 183 -9.87 -15.12 6.34
N VAL A 184 -9.04 -15.99 5.75
CA VAL A 184 -8.02 -16.76 6.50
C VAL A 184 -6.59 -16.35 6.15
N GLY A 185 -6.42 -15.39 5.25
CA GLY A 185 -5.12 -14.90 4.79
C GLY A 185 -4.97 -15.05 3.28
N ILE A 186 -3.72 -15.03 2.83
CA ILE A 186 -3.33 -15.27 1.43
C ILE A 186 -2.48 -16.54 1.36
N ASP A 187 -2.60 -17.28 0.29
CA ASP A 187 -1.75 -18.42 -0.06
C ASP A 187 -0.61 -18.00 -1.00
N ALA A 188 0.41 -18.86 -1.10
CA ALA A 188 1.63 -18.61 -1.87
C ALA A 188 1.43 -18.88 -3.36
#